data_7827025c02209763b0e792b8226b8e75
#
_entry.id   7827025c02209763b0e792b8226b8e75
#
_cell.length_a   1.000
_cell.length_b   1.000
_cell.length_c   1.000
_cell.angle_alpha   90.00
_cell.angle_beta   90.00
_cell.angle_gamma   90.00
#
_symmetry.space_group_name_H-M   'P 1'
#
loop_
_entity.id
_entity.type
_entity.pdbx_description
1 polymer ?
#
loop_
_entity_poly.entity_id
_entity_poly.type
_entity_poly.pdbx_seq_one_letter_code
_entity_poly.pdbx_strand_id
1 'polypeptide(L)'
;YEDRLLISDYANGDIIIYDISQDPVVELGRIETGFSNEIMGLKVSPEGDIWFVCSNANELYQITVSVIMLGDVNGDGIYTIMDVVLCAQYVMGLSEMDDDELFRSDANSDGVIDVLDVLLIVDLVID
;
A
#
# COMPACT_ATOMS: atom_id res chain seq x y z
N TYR A 1 3.90 -1.47 15.95
CA TYR A 1 2.71 -0.59 16.14
C TYR A 1 2.53 -0.09 17.57
N GLU A 2 3.61 -0.08 18.39
CA GLU A 2 3.52 0.21 19.82
C GLU A 2 2.94 1.61 20.14
N ASP A 3 3.06 2.57 19.21
CA ASP A 3 2.60 3.94 19.40
C ASP A 3 1.48 4.35 18.42
N ARG A 4 0.71 3.38 17.91
CA ARG A 4 -0.40 3.62 16.98
C ARG A 4 -1.73 3.18 17.58
N LEU A 5 -2.72 4.06 17.51
CA LEU A 5 -4.11 3.76 17.86
C LEU A 5 -4.97 3.82 16.59
N LEU A 6 -5.72 2.76 16.33
CA LEU A 6 -6.69 2.72 15.26
C LEU A 6 -8.09 2.82 15.85
N ILE A 7 -8.89 3.73 15.31
CA ILE A 7 -10.27 3.96 15.73
C ILE A 7 -11.20 3.82 14.54
N SER A 8 -12.26 3.03 14.68
CA SER A 8 -13.33 3.00 13.68
C SER A 8 -14.28 4.17 13.91
N ASP A 9 -14.44 5.01 12.87
CA ASP A 9 -15.46 6.06 12.84
C ASP A 9 -16.75 5.45 12.25
N TYR A 10 -17.67 5.09 13.13
CA TYR A 10 -18.93 4.46 12.73
C TYR A 10 -19.72 5.30 11.73
N ALA A 11 -19.79 6.62 11.93
CA ALA A 11 -20.64 7.51 11.15
C ALA A 11 -20.17 7.64 9.68
N ASN A 12 -18.87 7.74 9.48
CA ASN A 12 -18.28 7.94 8.14
C ASN A 12 -17.83 6.62 7.50
N GLY A 13 -17.60 5.59 8.31
CA GLY A 13 -17.05 4.33 7.84
C GLY A 13 -15.54 4.36 7.64
N ASP A 14 -14.86 5.27 8.34
CA ASP A 14 -13.41 5.40 8.24
C ASP A 14 -12.71 4.61 9.36
N ILE A 15 -11.47 4.22 9.11
CA ILE A 15 -10.53 3.80 10.14
C ILE A 15 -9.50 4.91 10.30
N ILE A 16 -9.48 5.55 11.47
CA ILE A 16 -8.59 6.68 11.75
C ILE A 16 -7.35 6.15 12.48
N ILE A 17 -6.18 6.60 12.06
CA ILE A 17 -4.88 6.19 12.61
C ILE A 17 -4.29 7.38 13.37
N TYR A 18 -4.01 7.19 14.66
CA TYR A 18 -3.37 8.19 15.52
C TYR A 18 -1.97 7.77 15.96
N ASP A 19 -1.09 8.74 16.09
CA ASP A 19 0.16 8.63 16.84
C ASP A 19 -0.11 8.97 18.31
N ILE A 20 0.01 7.97 19.17
CA ILE A 20 -0.19 8.14 20.63
C ILE A 20 1.11 8.35 21.40
N SER A 21 2.25 8.42 20.73
CA SER A 21 3.53 8.83 21.34
C SER A 21 3.62 10.33 21.56
N GLN A 22 2.71 11.11 20.94
CA GLN A 22 2.66 12.57 21.02
C GLN A 22 1.62 13.06 22.03
N ASP A 23 1.87 14.21 22.65
CA ASP A 23 0.90 14.91 23.49
C ASP A 23 0.80 16.39 23.03
N PRO A 24 -0.33 16.81 22.44
CA PRO A 24 -1.55 16.02 22.16
C PRO A 24 -1.33 14.94 21.08
N VAL A 25 -2.15 13.89 21.10
CA VAL A 25 -2.16 12.84 20.05
C VAL A 25 -2.40 13.43 18.68
N VAL A 26 -1.71 12.91 17.67
CA VAL A 26 -1.75 13.43 16.29
C VAL A 26 -2.43 12.41 15.37
N GLU A 27 -3.42 12.86 14.60
CA GLU A 27 -3.99 12.06 13.52
C GLU A 27 -2.97 11.94 12.38
N LEU A 28 -2.62 10.70 12.03
CA LEU A 28 -1.68 10.39 10.94
C LEU A 28 -2.37 10.21 9.60
N GLY A 29 -3.62 9.76 9.61
CA GLY A 29 -4.39 9.54 8.41
C GLY A 29 -5.64 8.72 8.63
N ARG A 30 -6.36 8.47 7.52
CA ARG A 30 -7.62 7.73 7.48
C ARG A 30 -7.62 6.73 6.35
N ILE A 31 -8.30 5.61 6.57
CA ILE A 31 -8.64 4.63 5.55
C ILE A 31 -10.14 4.75 5.33
N GLU A 32 -10.55 5.20 4.16
CA GLU A 32 -11.95 5.26 3.74
C GLU A 32 -12.38 3.85 3.30
N THR A 33 -13.21 3.20 4.11
CA THR A 33 -13.64 1.82 3.80
C THR A 33 -14.89 1.74 2.92
N GLY A 34 -15.65 2.83 2.84
CA GLY A 34 -16.93 2.90 2.13
C GLY A 34 -18.13 2.33 2.92
N PHE A 35 -17.95 1.90 4.17
CA PHE A 35 -18.97 1.25 5.00
C PHE A 35 -19.53 2.21 6.07
N SER A 36 -20.17 3.31 5.66
CA SER A 36 -20.77 4.29 6.58
C SER A 36 -21.86 3.67 7.44
N ASN A 37 -21.81 3.93 8.76
CA ASN A 37 -22.73 3.39 9.77
C ASN A 37 -22.74 1.87 9.90
N GLU A 38 -21.64 1.19 9.55
CA GLU A 38 -21.59 -0.28 9.51
C GLU A 38 -20.42 -0.89 10.28
N ILE A 39 -19.31 -0.16 10.50
CA ILE A 39 -18.11 -0.69 11.16
C ILE A 39 -18.35 -0.80 12.67
N MET A 40 -18.41 -2.04 13.19
CA MET A 40 -18.72 -2.31 14.60
C MET A 40 -17.53 -2.81 15.41
N GLY A 41 -16.49 -3.34 14.79
CA GLY A 41 -15.33 -3.88 15.48
C GLY A 41 -14.09 -3.78 14.64
N LEU A 42 -12.95 -3.61 15.29
CA LEU A 42 -11.66 -3.42 14.67
C LEU A 42 -10.59 -4.21 15.41
N LYS A 43 -9.72 -4.90 14.70
CA LYS A 43 -8.56 -5.57 15.26
C LYS A 43 -7.39 -5.56 14.27
N VAL A 44 -6.19 -5.40 14.80
CA VAL A 44 -4.95 -5.54 14.03
C VAL A 44 -4.33 -6.90 14.35
N SER A 45 -3.94 -7.66 13.31
CA SER A 45 -3.21 -8.92 13.47
C SER A 45 -1.74 -8.68 13.83
N PRO A 46 -1.00 -9.69 14.31
CA PRO A 46 0.44 -9.57 14.56
C PRO A 46 1.25 -9.22 13.29
N GLU A 47 0.75 -9.61 12.12
CA GLU A 47 1.34 -9.33 10.80
C GLU A 47 1.06 -7.91 10.31
N GLY A 48 0.13 -7.19 10.97
CA GLY A 48 -0.22 -5.81 10.64
C GLY A 48 -1.49 -5.66 9.81
N ASP A 49 -2.18 -6.75 9.47
CA ASP A 49 -3.47 -6.69 8.77
C ASP A 49 -4.55 -6.12 9.68
N ILE A 50 -5.40 -5.29 9.11
CA ILE A 50 -6.53 -4.68 9.81
C ILE A 50 -7.78 -5.49 9.49
N TRP A 51 -8.43 -6.02 10.51
CA TRP A 51 -9.69 -6.74 10.41
C TRP A 51 -10.82 -5.92 11.00
N PHE A 52 -11.95 -5.85 10.30
CA PHE A 52 -13.13 -5.18 10.82
C PHE A 52 -14.43 -5.91 10.43
N VAL A 53 -15.47 -5.69 11.23
CA VAL A 53 -16.80 -6.29 11.06
C VAL A 53 -17.78 -5.24 10.59
N CYS A 54 -18.53 -5.55 9.52
CA CYS A 54 -19.67 -4.75 9.06
C CYS A 54 -20.98 -5.34 9.60
N SER A 55 -21.74 -4.53 10.34
CA SER A 55 -22.95 -4.97 11.02
C SER A 55 -24.10 -5.30 10.06
N ASN A 56 -24.25 -4.55 8.97
CA ASN A 56 -25.36 -4.76 8.04
C ASN A 56 -25.10 -5.90 7.06
N ALA A 57 -23.86 -6.10 6.66
CA ALA A 57 -23.48 -7.17 5.76
C ALA A 57 -23.32 -8.54 6.47
N ASN A 58 -23.15 -8.55 7.81
CA ASN A 58 -22.73 -9.71 8.60
C ASN A 58 -21.42 -10.34 8.06
N GLU A 59 -20.51 -9.51 7.61
CA GLU A 59 -19.26 -9.92 6.97
C GLU A 59 -18.05 -9.40 7.74
N LEU A 60 -16.97 -10.16 7.66
CA LEU A 60 -15.66 -9.82 8.17
C LEU A 60 -14.77 -9.40 7.00
N TYR A 61 -14.20 -8.22 7.10
CA TYR A 61 -13.30 -7.67 6.08
C TYR A 61 -11.87 -7.64 6.59
N GLN A 62 -10.94 -7.82 5.66
CA GLN A 62 -9.50 -7.68 5.91
C GLN A 62 -8.94 -6.60 5.00
N ILE A 63 -8.17 -5.68 5.59
CA ILE A 63 -7.31 -4.77 4.87
C ILE A 63 -5.88 -5.24 5.08
N THR A 64 -5.25 -5.73 4.03
CA THR A 64 -3.83 -6.06 4.04
C THR A 64 -3.05 -4.80 3.69
N VAL A 65 -2.21 -4.36 4.63
CA VAL A 65 -1.29 -3.25 4.37
C VAL A 65 -0.06 -3.83 3.68
N SER A 66 -0.05 -3.81 2.36
CA SER A 66 1.15 -4.10 1.60
C SER A 66 2.02 -2.85 1.53
N VAL A 67 3.30 -2.99 1.83
CA VAL A 67 4.28 -1.95 1.51
C VAL A 67 4.49 -2.00 0.00
N ILE A 68 4.01 -0.99 -0.71
CA ILE A 68 4.33 -0.87 -2.13
C ILE A 68 5.76 -0.38 -2.24
N MET A 69 6.62 -1.21 -2.80
CA MET A 69 8.00 -0.88 -3.08
C MET A 69 8.11 -0.45 -4.54
N LEU A 70 8.27 0.86 -4.78
CA LEU A 70 8.53 1.36 -6.14
C LEU A 70 9.88 0.81 -6.61
N GLY A 71 9.89 0.27 -7.82
CA GLY A 71 11.04 -0.44 -8.37
C GLY A 71 11.02 -1.97 -8.19
N ASP A 72 10.18 -2.50 -7.30
CA ASP A 72 9.89 -3.93 -7.19
C ASP A 72 8.74 -4.27 -8.16
N VAL A 73 9.09 -4.40 -9.43
CA VAL A 73 8.12 -4.51 -10.53
C VAL A 73 7.28 -5.78 -10.41
N ASN A 74 7.91 -6.91 -10.07
CA ASN A 74 7.24 -8.19 -9.95
C ASN A 74 6.50 -8.39 -8.61
N GLY A 75 6.71 -7.49 -7.63
CA GLY A 75 6.03 -7.51 -6.33
C GLY A 75 6.47 -8.64 -5.41
N ASP A 76 7.70 -9.15 -5.55
CA ASP A 76 8.21 -10.24 -4.70
C ASP A 76 8.85 -9.77 -3.39
N GLY A 77 8.95 -8.45 -3.16
CA GLY A 77 9.44 -7.82 -1.96
C GLY A 77 10.95 -7.62 -1.93
N ILE A 78 11.65 -7.82 -3.04
CA ILE A 78 13.09 -7.62 -3.17
C ILE A 78 13.46 -6.97 -4.50
N TYR A 79 14.40 -6.04 -4.48
CA TYR A 79 14.95 -5.45 -5.71
C TYR A 79 15.95 -6.39 -6.35
N THR A 80 15.66 -6.83 -7.57
CA THR A 80 16.51 -7.75 -8.33
C THR A 80 16.69 -7.32 -9.78
N ILE A 81 17.61 -7.97 -10.48
CA ILE A 81 17.76 -7.76 -11.93
C ILE A 81 16.49 -8.09 -12.72
N MET A 82 15.59 -8.91 -12.17
CA MET A 82 14.31 -9.23 -12.82
C MET A 82 13.42 -8.01 -12.95
N ASP A 83 13.41 -7.13 -11.94
CA ASP A 83 12.64 -5.88 -11.96
C ASP A 83 13.15 -4.95 -13.06
N VAL A 84 14.48 -4.84 -13.18
CA VAL A 84 15.12 -4.08 -14.25
C VAL A 84 14.72 -4.62 -15.63
N VAL A 85 14.74 -5.94 -15.80
CA VAL A 85 14.39 -6.60 -17.07
C VAL A 85 12.92 -6.38 -17.42
N LEU A 86 12.01 -6.53 -16.45
CA LEU A 86 10.58 -6.32 -16.67
C LEU A 86 10.29 -4.87 -17.08
N CYS A 87 10.80 -3.89 -16.32
CA CYS A 87 10.63 -2.48 -16.65
C CYS A 87 11.22 -2.15 -18.03
N ALA A 88 12.43 -2.63 -18.35
CA ALA A 88 13.06 -2.41 -19.64
C ALA A 88 12.27 -3.02 -20.80
N GLN A 89 11.72 -4.21 -20.63
CA GLN A 89 10.88 -4.86 -21.66
C GLN A 89 9.62 -4.03 -21.95
N TYR A 90 8.98 -3.50 -20.92
CA TYR A 90 7.83 -2.61 -21.08
C TYR A 90 8.21 -1.34 -21.85
N VAL A 91 9.27 -0.64 -21.44
CA VAL A 91 9.77 0.59 -22.10
C VAL A 91 10.09 0.35 -23.58
N MET A 92 10.60 -0.84 -23.91
CA MET A 92 10.87 -1.24 -25.31
C MET A 92 9.63 -1.70 -26.08
N GLY A 93 8.46 -1.79 -25.44
CA GLY A 93 7.23 -2.28 -26.05
C GLY A 93 7.23 -3.79 -26.35
N LEU A 94 8.02 -4.56 -25.60
CA LEU A 94 8.15 -6.01 -25.75
C LEU A 94 7.22 -6.81 -24.83
N SER A 95 6.69 -6.18 -23.79
CA SER A 95 5.74 -6.79 -22.84
C SER A 95 4.66 -5.79 -22.45
N GLU A 96 3.52 -6.32 -22.00
CA GLU A 96 2.48 -5.55 -21.31
C GLU A 96 2.65 -5.76 -19.80
N MET A 97 2.15 -4.82 -19.01
CA MET A 97 2.12 -4.87 -17.55
C MET A 97 0.68 -4.67 -17.07
N ASP A 98 0.33 -5.24 -15.92
CA ASP A 98 -0.89 -4.94 -15.21
C ASP A 98 -0.79 -3.60 -14.47
N ASP A 99 -1.92 -3.14 -13.88
CA ASP A 99 -2.00 -1.84 -13.19
C ASP A 99 -1.03 -1.75 -11.99
N ASP A 100 -0.82 -2.86 -11.28
CA ASP A 100 0.07 -2.91 -10.13
C ASP A 100 1.55 -2.90 -10.54
N GLU A 101 1.89 -3.62 -11.61
CA GLU A 101 3.23 -3.60 -12.21
C GLU A 101 3.57 -2.22 -12.77
N LEU A 102 2.61 -1.58 -13.47
CA LEU A 102 2.75 -0.20 -13.97
C LEU A 102 3.03 0.77 -12.83
N PHE A 103 2.25 0.68 -11.75
CA PHE A 103 2.43 1.56 -10.59
C PHE A 103 3.80 1.37 -9.93
N ARG A 104 4.26 0.13 -9.77
CA ARG A 104 5.58 -0.17 -9.18
C ARG A 104 6.75 0.19 -10.10
N SER A 105 6.52 0.19 -11.43
CA SER A 105 7.56 0.53 -12.42
C SER A 105 7.87 2.02 -12.52
N ASP A 106 6.93 2.89 -12.14
CA ASP A 106 7.15 4.35 -12.07
C ASP A 106 7.97 4.69 -10.82
N ALA A 107 9.26 4.39 -10.87
CA ALA A 107 10.16 4.49 -9.72
C ALA A 107 10.43 5.94 -9.30
N ASN A 108 10.30 6.91 -10.23
CA ASN A 108 10.47 8.34 -9.96
C ASN A 108 9.13 9.05 -9.66
N SER A 109 7.99 8.36 -9.82
CA SER A 109 6.63 8.89 -9.58
C SER A 109 6.28 10.12 -10.45
N ASP A 110 6.76 10.16 -11.69
CA ASP A 110 6.43 11.25 -12.63
C ASP A 110 5.20 10.94 -13.52
N GLY A 111 4.67 9.73 -13.44
CA GLY A 111 3.50 9.26 -14.18
C GLY A 111 3.84 8.72 -15.58
N VAL A 112 5.12 8.57 -15.92
CA VAL A 112 5.59 8.06 -17.21
C VAL A 112 6.65 7.00 -16.98
N ILE A 113 6.41 5.78 -17.45
CA ILE A 113 7.41 4.71 -17.33
C ILE A 113 8.36 4.79 -18.52
N ASP A 114 9.61 5.15 -18.26
CA ASP A 114 10.64 5.32 -19.28
C ASP A 114 12.03 4.82 -18.84
N VAL A 115 13.07 5.17 -19.58
CA VAL A 115 14.44 4.75 -19.27
C VAL A 115 14.97 5.30 -17.93
N LEU A 116 14.41 6.40 -17.43
CA LEU A 116 14.82 6.97 -16.13
C LEU A 116 14.40 6.04 -14.99
N ASP A 117 13.22 5.41 -15.09
CA ASP A 117 12.77 4.41 -14.11
C ASP A 117 13.67 3.18 -14.14
N VAL A 118 14.00 2.69 -15.34
CA VAL A 118 14.95 1.57 -15.48
C VAL A 118 16.27 1.88 -14.77
N LEU A 119 16.80 3.09 -14.93
CA LEU A 119 18.04 3.49 -14.27
C LEU A 119 17.92 3.59 -12.74
N LEU A 120 16.79 4.08 -12.25
CA LEU A 120 16.52 4.12 -10.80
C LEU A 120 16.38 2.71 -10.22
N ILE A 121 15.69 1.80 -10.92
CA ILE A 121 15.58 0.40 -10.49
C ILE A 121 16.95 -0.28 -10.48
N VAL A 122 17.81 -0.01 -11.47
CA VAL A 122 19.21 -0.50 -11.46
C VAL A 122 19.93 -0.01 -10.22
N ASP A 123 19.77 1.26 -9.84
CA ASP A 123 20.41 1.85 -8.66
C ASP A 123 19.94 1.15 -7.38
N LEU A 124 18.64 0.85 -7.26
CA LEU A 124 18.08 0.08 -6.14
C LEU A 124 18.62 -1.36 -6.05
N VAL A 125 18.93 -1.98 -7.19
CA VAL A 125 19.45 -3.37 -7.23
C VAL A 125 20.93 -3.45 -6.83
N ILE A 126 21.73 -2.43 -7.16
CA ILE A 126 23.18 -2.44 -6.89
C ILE A 126 23.57 -1.81 -5.55
N ASP A 127 22.64 -1.16 -4.87
CA ASP A 127 22.86 -0.49 -3.58
C ASP A 127 22.71 -1.49 -2.43
#